data_57d498d4edcb7b408ac73e849bdcea6e
#
_entry.id   57d498d4edcb7b408ac73e849bdcea6e
#
_cell.length_a   1.000
_cell.length_b   1.000
_cell.length_c   1.000
_cell.angle_alpha   90.00
_cell.angle_beta   90.00
_cell.angle_gamma   90.00
#
_symmetry.space_group_name_H-M   'P 1'
#
loop_
_entity.id
_entity.type
_entity.pdbx_description
1 polymer ?
#
loop_
_entity_poly.entity_id
_entity_poly.type
_entity_poly.pdbx_seq_one_letter_code
_entity_poly.pdbx_strand_id
1 'polypeptide(L)'
;MKKKWIGICLAAAGCMVLLTACRDDAGRGPKDSGEVKTVSWNTPMEKDGRILLRLANNQKPDHPASEACDYFAQLVRERTDNRIQIQVYHSSVLGNEAETVKEVEYGSIDMARVSIALLTSYNQELLALQMPYLYKDEAHMWRVLNSGLGDKYLESMEEKGIEGLCWYGAGARNFYTSSREIRSPADLKDMRIRVQESSFMMDVIGTMGAIPVDMPYEDVREALKNGGIDGAENNFPSYASAGHYHEAPYMIMDEHVRIPEMVIMNRHVLEQLSQKDQDTIRQAAYESSLRQRELWTEYEREQWKVLEKVGVRVLYPEDKTGFREMVRSVYDMYGQPYEDILSEIRQMGGPGA
;
A
#
# COMPACT_ATOMS: atom_id res chain seq x y z
N MET A 1 11.22 52.17 41.67
CA MET A 1 9.80 52.21 41.26
C MET A 1 9.31 50.72 41.17
N LYS A 2 8.39 50.40 42.10
CA LYS A 2 7.87 49.06 42.33
C LYS A 2 6.80 48.72 41.25
N LYS A 3 6.87 47.57 40.55
CA LYS A 3 5.72 47.00 39.82
C LYS A 3 5.39 45.63 40.39
N LYS A 4 4.12 45.52 40.78
CA LYS A 4 3.48 44.42 41.47
C LYS A 4 3.24 43.25 40.51
N TRP A 5 3.49 42.04 40.99
CA TRP A 5 3.00 40.79 40.41
C TRP A 5 1.58 40.53 40.91
N ILE A 6 0.67 40.22 40.01
CA ILE A 6 -0.68 39.75 40.31
C ILE A 6 -0.69 38.29 39.92
N GLY A 7 -0.78 37.42 40.92
CA GLY A 7 -1.00 35.98 40.72
C GLY A 7 -2.48 35.72 40.51
N ILE A 8 -2.80 34.91 39.52
CA ILE A 8 -4.15 34.36 39.28
C ILE A 8 -4.15 32.90 39.74
N CYS A 9 -4.85 32.67 40.87
CA CYS A 9 -5.19 31.32 41.32
C CYS A 9 -6.35 30.79 40.49
N LEU A 10 -6.16 29.66 39.81
CA LEU A 10 -7.26 28.86 39.26
C LEU A 10 -7.73 27.86 40.32
N ALA A 11 -8.96 28.05 40.78
CA ALA A 11 -9.65 27.13 41.66
C ALA A 11 -10.23 25.96 40.84
N ALA A 12 -9.85 24.76 41.21
CA ALA A 12 -10.49 23.53 40.72
C ALA A 12 -11.79 23.31 41.50
N ALA A 13 -12.94 23.39 40.81
CA ALA A 13 -14.23 23.03 41.37
C ALA A 13 -14.49 21.54 41.09
N GLY A 14 -14.39 20.71 42.13
CA GLY A 14 -14.84 19.32 42.09
C GLY A 14 -16.36 19.25 42.19
N CYS A 15 -17.01 18.63 41.22
CA CYS A 15 -18.41 18.22 41.31
C CYS A 15 -18.51 16.90 42.08
N MET A 16 -18.96 17.01 43.32
CA MET A 16 -19.37 15.90 44.16
C MET A 16 -20.86 15.66 43.92
N VAL A 17 -21.20 14.55 43.25
CA VAL A 17 -22.62 14.13 43.11
C VAL A 17 -23.04 13.36 44.34
N LEU A 18 -23.95 13.96 45.11
CA LEU A 18 -24.62 13.32 46.23
C LEU A 18 -25.68 12.31 45.75
N LEU A 19 -25.45 11.04 46.07
CA LEU A 19 -26.47 9.99 45.98
C LEU A 19 -27.46 10.14 47.16
N THR A 20 -28.66 10.61 46.89
CA THR A 20 -29.82 10.45 47.80
C THR A 20 -30.59 9.21 47.42
N ALA A 21 -30.60 8.25 48.32
CA ALA A 21 -31.45 7.08 48.25
C ALA A 21 -32.89 7.49 48.60
N CYS A 22 -33.82 7.20 47.67
CA CYS A 22 -35.23 7.07 48.02
C CYS A 22 -35.66 5.61 47.78
N ARG A 23 -36.22 5.05 48.80
CA ARG A 23 -36.75 3.69 48.89
C ARG A 23 -38.25 3.71 48.63
N ASP A 24 -38.69 2.60 48.00
CA ASP A 24 -40.06 2.08 47.90
C ASP A 24 -40.99 2.73 46.86
N ASP A 25 -41.25 2.00 45.77
CA ASP A 25 -42.55 1.32 45.63
C ASP A 25 -42.57 0.27 44.50
N ALA A 26 -43.32 -0.80 44.69
CA ALA A 26 -43.36 -1.96 43.82
C ALA A 26 -44.26 -1.74 42.60
N GLY A 27 -43.68 -1.87 41.41
CA GLY A 27 -44.43 -1.89 40.15
C GLY A 27 -43.69 -2.76 39.11
N ARG A 28 -44.24 -3.92 38.77
CA ARG A 28 -43.77 -4.83 37.71
C ARG A 28 -43.71 -4.09 36.38
N GLY A 29 -42.49 -3.76 35.92
CA GLY A 29 -42.20 -3.41 34.53
C GLY A 29 -41.63 -4.63 33.79
N PRO A 30 -41.77 -4.73 32.45
CA PRO A 30 -41.31 -5.88 31.70
C PRO A 30 -39.78 -5.95 31.70
N LYS A 31 -39.26 -7.16 31.97
CA LYS A 31 -37.86 -7.50 31.80
C LYS A 31 -37.58 -7.57 30.29
N ASP A 32 -37.20 -6.46 29.72
CA ASP A 32 -36.49 -6.47 28.44
C ASP A 32 -34.99 -6.42 28.78
N SER A 33 -34.40 -7.60 28.95
CA SER A 33 -32.96 -7.77 28.94
C SER A 33 -32.51 -7.70 27.49
N GLY A 34 -32.52 -6.49 26.93
CA GLY A 34 -31.84 -6.23 25.67
C GLY A 34 -30.38 -6.57 25.86
N GLU A 35 -29.96 -7.74 25.37
CA GLU A 35 -28.57 -8.02 25.12
C GLU A 35 -28.02 -6.86 24.28
N VAL A 36 -27.17 -6.05 24.89
CA VAL A 36 -26.31 -5.13 24.14
C VAL A 36 -25.43 -6.02 23.28
N LYS A 37 -25.85 -6.26 22.03
CA LYS A 37 -25.01 -6.90 21.05
C LYS A 37 -23.76 -6.01 20.92
N THR A 38 -22.67 -6.43 21.53
CA THR A 38 -21.36 -5.87 21.25
C THR A 38 -21.12 -6.07 19.77
N VAL A 39 -21.11 -4.99 19.00
CA VAL A 39 -20.75 -5.03 17.59
C VAL A 39 -19.28 -5.42 17.55
N SER A 40 -18.99 -6.67 17.19
CA SER A 40 -17.64 -7.11 16.90
C SER A 40 -17.29 -6.53 15.51
N TRP A 41 -16.35 -5.60 15.46
CA TRP A 41 -15.87 -4.98 14.22
C TRP A 41 -15.21 -5.98 13.26
N ASN A 42 -14.78 -7.13 13.78
CA ASN A 42 -14.14 -8.22 13.03
C ASN A 42 -15.14 -9.30 12.57
N THR A 43 -16.40 -8.98 12.36
CA THR A 43 -17.39 -9.93 11.86
C THR A 43 -17.83 -9.48 10.46
N PRO A 44 -17.85 -10.40 9.47
CA PRO A 44 -18.36 -10.07 8.14
C PRO A 44 -19.77 -9.45 8.23
N MET A 45 -20.01 -8.41 7.46
CA MET A 45 -21.31 -7.78 7.42
C MET A 45 -22.31 -8.72 6.73
N GLU A 46 -23.34 -9.15 7.45
CA GLU A 46 -24.46 -9.89 6.86
C GLU A 46 -25.59 -8.92 6.44
N LYS A 47 -25.98 -9.01 5.19
CA LYS A 47 -27.12 -8.25 4.65
C LYS A 47 -27.95 -9.15 3.74
N ASP A 48 -29.26 -9.27 4.05
CA ASP A 48 -30.21 -10.06 3.26
C ASP A 48 -29.75 -11.53 3.06
N GLY A 49 -29.13 -12.14 4.10
CA GLY A 49 -28.60 -13.50 4.07
C GLY A 49 -27.31 -13.65 3.22
N ARG A 50 -26.63 -12.55 2.91
CA ARG A 50 -25.36 -12.50 2.17
C ARG A 50 -24.26 -11.91 3.03
N ILE A 51 -23.07 -12.42 2.83
CA ILE A 51 -21.86 -11.87 3.43
C ILE A 51 -21.33 -10.77 2.50
N LEU A 52 -21.20 -9.56 3.02
CA LEU A 52 -20.61 -8.44 2.31
C LEU A 52 -19.22 -8.19 2.85
N LEU A 53 -18.22 -8.20 1.96
CA LEU A 53 -16.84 -7.86 2.24
C LEU A 53 -16.47 -6.58 1.47
N ARG A 54 -15.70 -5.69 2.09
CA ARG A 54 -15.25 -4.43 1.49
C ARG A 54 -13.78 -4.57 1.13
N LEU A 55 -13.42 -4.18 -0.10
CA LEU A 55 -12.06 -4.14 -0.57
C LEU A 55 -11.68 -2.70 -0.93
N ALA A 56 -10.72 -2.13 -0.22
CA ALA A 56 -10.18 -0.80 -0.50
C ALA A 56 -9.08 -0.85 -1.55
N ASN A 57 -9.10 0.12 -2.46
CA ASN A 57 -8.08 0.28 -3.50
C ASN A 57 -7.90 1.77 -3.85
N ASN A 58 -6.66 2.26 -3.91
CA ASN A 58 -6.36 3.66 -4.18
C ASN A 58 -6.35 4.01 -5.67
N GLN A 59 -6.31 3.02 -6.58
CA GLN A 59 -6.24 3.27 -8.01
C GLN A 59 -7.61 3.59 -8.63
N LYS A 60 -7.59 4.30 -9.77
CA LYS A 60 -8.80 4.60 -10.55
C LYS A 60 -9.43 3.32 -11.11
N PRO A 61 -10.73 3.31 -11.43
CA PRO A 61 -11.42 2.12 -11.92
C PRO A 61 -10.81 1.48 -13.18
N ASP A 62 -10.23 2.28 -14.07
CA ASP A 62 -9.58 1.86 -15.32
C ASP A 62 -8.13 1.39 -15.18
N HIS A 63 -7.63 1.30 -13.95
CA HIS A 63 -6.28 0.80 -13.67
C HIS A 63 -6.28 -0.74 -13.57
N PRO A 64 -5.25 -1.46 -14.08
CA PRO A 64 -5.17 -2.92 -14.04
C PRO A 64 -5.37 -3.55 -12.67
N ALA A 65 -4.87 -2.92 -11.61
CA ALA A 65 -5.09 -3.40 -10.26
C ALA A 65 -6.56 -3.29 -9.83
N SER A 66 -7.28 -2.26 -10.30
CA SER A 66 -8.71 -2.06 -10.03
C SER A 66 -9.56 -3.09 -10.78
N GLU A 67 -9.31 -3.27 -12.08
CA GLU A 67 -10.00 -4.27 -12.88
C GLU A 67 -9.75 -5.70 -12.36
N ALA A 68 -8.55 -5.98 -11.85
CA ALA A 68 -8.25 -7.27 -11.24
C ALA A 68 -8.96 -7.46 -9.88
N CYS A 69 -9.11 -6.40 -9.07
CA CYS A 69 -9.92 -6.44 -7.85
C CYS A 69 -11.40 -6.68 -8.17
N ASP A 70 -11.93 -6.06 -9.23
CA ASP A 70 -13.30 -6.28 -9.69
C ASP A 70 -13.48 -7.72 -10.21
N TYR A 71 -12.50 -8.24 -10.94
CA TYR A 71 -12.49 -9.64 -11.39
C TYR A 71 -12.43 -10.62 -10.20
N PHE A 72 -11.62 -10.33 -9.19
CA PHE A 72 -11.61 -11.10 -7.93
C PHE A 72 -12.99 -11.13 -7.29
N ALA A 73 -13.64 -9.98 -7.15
CA ALA A 73 -14.98 -9.86 -6.61
C ALA A 73 -16.01 -10.64 -7.43
N GLN A 74 -15.90 -10.60 -8.76
CA GLN A 74 -16.75 -11.38 -9.67
C GLN A 74 -16.59 -12.87 -9.44
N LEU A 75 -15.36 -13.40 -9.41
CA LEU A 75 -15.09 -14.82 -9.21
C LEU A 75 -15.65 -15.34 -7.88
N VAL A 76 -15.45 -14.59 -6.78
CA VAL A 76 -15.99 -14.98 -5.47
C VAL A 76 -17.50 -15.02 -5.49
N ARG A 77 -18.16 -14.01 -6.07
CA ARG A 77 -19.62 -13.96 -6.20
C ARG A 77 -20.15 -15.17 -6.99
N GLU A 78 -19.56 -15.48 -8.13
CA GLU A 78 -19.99 -16.59 -9.02
C GLU A 78 -19.80 -17.95 -8.34
N ARG A 79 -18.64 -18.18 -7.70
CA ARG A 79 -18.29 -19.48 -7.08
C ARG A 79 -19.00 -19.74 -5.76
N THR A 80 -19.57 -18.71 -5.15
CA THR A 80 -20.36 -18.83 -3.91
C THR A 80 -21.86 -18.71 -4.15
N ASP A 81 -22.33 -18.81 -5.39
CA ASP A 81 -23.75 -18.62 -5.74
C ASP A 81 -24.32 -17.32 -5.15
N ASN A 82 -23.55 -16.23 -5.24
CA ASN A 82 -23.89 -14.90 -4.74
C ASN A 82 -24.10 -14.81 -3.20
N ARG A 83 -23.61 -15.80 -2.42
CA ARG A 83 -23.64 -15.76 -0.94
C ARG A 83 -22.60 -14.79 -0.38
N ILE A 84 -21.41 -14.70 -1.03
CA ILE A 84 -20.36 -13.78 -0.65
C ILE A 84 -20.21 -12.74 -1.77
N GLN A 85 -20.23 -11.49 -1.40
CA GLN A 85 -20.06 -10.36 -2.30
C GLN A 85 -18.90 -9.49 -1.79
N ILE A 86 -17.92 -9.23 -2.62
CA ILE A 86 -16.86 -8.26 -2.37
C ILE A 86 -17.26 -6.96 -3.06
N GLN A 87 -17.42 -5.90 -2.29
CA GLN A 87 -17.63 -4.54 -2.80
C GLN A 87 -16.28 -3.84 -2.87
N VAL A 88 -15.84 -3.54 -4.09
CA VAL A 88 -14.56 -2.86 -4.34
C VAL A 88 -14.78 -1.35 -4.31
N TYR A 89 -13.93 -0.64 -3.57
CA TYR A 89 -13.92 0.80 -3.43
C TYR A 89 -12.63 1.35 -4.00
N HIS A 90 -12.70 1.96 -5.18
CA HIS A 90 -11.57 2.55 -5.89
C HIS A 90 -11.28 3.99 -5.47
N SER A 91 -10.12 4.52 -5.93
CA SER A 91 -9.77 5.95 -5.81
C SER A 91 -9.72 6.46 -4.38
N SER A 92 -9.21 5.67 -3.46
CA SER A 92 -9.03 6.03 -2.04
C SER A 92 -10.31 6.46 -1.29
N VAL A 93 -11.51 6.06 -1.75
CA VAL A 93 -12.77 6.48 -1.10
C VAL A 93 -12.95 5.92 0.32
N LEU A 94 -12.20 4.88 0.71
CA LEU A 94 -12.15 4.34 2.07
C LEU A 94 -10.92 4.80 2.86
N GLY A 95 -10.15 5.74 2.35
CA GLY A 95 -8.90 6.24 2.93
C GLY A 95 -7.69 5.97 2.03
N ASN A 96 -6.54 6.55 2.37
CA ASN A 96 -5.27 6.28 1.71
C ASN A 96 -4.76 4.86 2.03
N GLU A 97 -3.69 4.41 1.35
CA GLU A 97 -3.17 3.05 1.56
C GLU A 97 -2.74 2.78 3.00
N ALA A 98 -2.07 3.72 3.67
CA ALA A 98 -1.59 3.53 5.04
C ALA A 98 -2.76 3.46 6.04
N GLU A 99 -3.82 4.23 5.82
CA GLU A 99 -5.06 4.17 6.60
C GLU A 99 -5.76 2.83 6.39
N THR A 100 -5.92 2.39 5.14
CA THR A 100 -6.63 1.15 4.82
C THR A 100 -5.92 -0.11 5.35
N VAL A 101 -4.59 -0.14 5.45
CA VAL A 101 -3.87 -1.24 6.14
C VAL A 101 -4.28 -1.33 7.60
N LYS A 102 -4.33 -0.19 8.32
CA LYS A 102 -4.77 -0.15 9.73
C LYS A 102 -6.23 -0.59 9.86
N GLU A 103 -7.09 -0.13 8.95
CA GLU A 103 -8.50 -0.50 8.95
C GLU A 103 -8.71 -2.00 8.69
N VAL A 104 -7.87 -2.63 7.87
CA VAL A 104 -7.87 -4.09 7.67
C VAL A 104 -7.35 -4.79 8.94
N GLU A 105 -6.27 -4.33 9.57
CA GLU A 105 -5.77 -4.91 10.82
C GLU A 105 -6.86 -4.89 11.91
N TYR A 106 -7.58 -3.77 12.06
CA TYR A 106 -8.65 -3.63 13.04
C TYR A 106 -9.98 -4.29 12.62
N GLY A 107 -10.15 -4.68 11.37
CA GLY A 107 -11.36 -5.31 10.83
C GLY A 107 -12.51 -4.34 10.53
N SER A 108 -12.25 -3.03 10.46
CA SER A 108 -13.24 -2.03 10.01
C SER A 108 -13.37 -2.00 8.48
N ILE A 109 -12.36 -2.48 7.75
CA ILE A 109 -12.39 -2.85 6.34
C ILE A 109 -11.94 -4.30 6.24
N ASP A 110 -12.54 -5.08 5.34
CA ASP A 110 -12.28 -6.51 5.27
C ASP A 110 -11.02 -6.84 4.47
N MET A 111 -10.73 -6.07 3.40
CA MET A 111 -9.64 -6.29 2.46
C MET A 111 -9.07 -4.96 1.94
N ALA A 112 -7.82 -4.97 1.53
CA ALA A 112 -7.20 -3.87 0.79
C ALA A 112 -6.19 -4.39 -0.22
N ARG A 113 -5.98 -3.65 -1.32
CA ARG A 113 -4.83 -3.80 -2.21
C ARG A 113 -3.83 -2.70 -1.88
N VAL A 114 -2.64 -3.08 -1.48
CA VAL A 114 -1.63 -2.15 -0.96
C VAL A 114 -0.21 -2.48 -1.44
N SER A 115 0.64 -1.47 -1.49
CA SER A 115 2.08 -1.64 -1.70
C SER A 115 2.75 -2.28 -0.48
N ILE A 116 3.66 -3.24 -0.70
CA ILE A 116 4.41 -3.83 0.42
C ILE A 116 5.33 -2.82 1.12
N ALA A 117 5.62 -1.68 0.51
CA ALA A 117 6.38 -0.61 1.16
C ALA A 117 5.73 -0.15 2.47
N LEU A 118 4.39 -0.11 2.52
CA LEU A 118 3.65 0.25 3.72
C LEU A 118 3.54 -0.90 4.72
N LEU A 119 3.57 -2.15 4.23
CA LEU A 119 3.50 -3.34 5.08
C LEU A 119 4.79 -3.61 5.87
N THR A 120 5.90 -2.97 5.53
CA THR A 120 7.18 -3.12 6.26
C THR A 120 7.11 -2.64 7.71
N SER A 121 6.20 -1.71 8.04
CA SER A 121 5.94 -1.30 9.41
C SER A 121 5.27 -2.41 10.26
N TYR A 122 4.63 -3.36 9.60
CA TYR A 122 4.00 -4.54 10.21
C TYR A 122 4.95 -5.75 10.20
N ASN A 123 5.67 -5.95 9.11
CA ASN A 123 6.65 -7.02 8.97
C ASN A 123 7.89 -6.56 8.20
N GLN A 124 9.00 -6.38 8.92
CA GLN A 124 10.26 -5.92 8.34
C GLN A 124 10.90 -6.92 7.36
N GLU A 125 10.54 -8.20 7.41
CA GLU A 125 11.07 -9.19 6.44
C GLU A 125 10.71 -8.83 4.99
N LEU A 126 9.60 -8.11 4.77
CA LEU A 126 9.20 -7.63 3.45
C LEU A 126 10.21 -6.65 2.83
N LEU A 127 11.15 -6.09 3.60
CA LEU A 127 12.26 -5.28 3.09
C LEU A 127 13.11 -6.07 2.08
N ALA A 128 13.28 -7.37 2.30
CA ALA A 128 14.07 -8.21 1.40
C ALA A 128 13.53 -8.24 -0.03
N LEU A 129 12.22 -8.05 -0.24
CA LEU A 129 11.58 -8.06 -1.56
C LEU A 129 11.64 -6.71 -2.29
N GLN A 130 12.08 -5.65 -1.66
CA GLN A 130 12.08 -4.30 -2.24
C GLN A 130 13.44 -3.59 -2.19
N MET A 131 14.51 -4.36 -2.05
CA MET A 131 15.87 -3.81 -2.12
C MET A 131 16.13 -3.19 -3.50
N PRO A 132 16.77 -2.03 -3.58
CA PRO A 132 17.02 -1.34 -4.85
C PRO A 132 17.83 -2.19 -5.83
N TYR A 133 17.41 -2.21 -7.10
CA TYR A 133 18.05 -3.00 -8.17
C TYR A 133 18.18 -4.50 -7.89
N LEU A 134 17.34 -5.05 -7.01
CA LEU A 134 17.33 -6.48 -6.65
C LEU A 134 16.94 -7.36 -7.83
N TYR A 135 15.89 -6.99 -8.53
CA TYR A 135 15.37 -7.76 -9.65
C TYR A 135 15.99 -7.29 -10.96
N LYS A 136 16.39 -8.24 -11.78
CA LYS A 136 16.92 -7.98 -13.13
C LYS A 136 15.84 -7.39 -14.04
N ASP A 137 14.65 -7.94 -13.98
CA ASP A 137 13.47 -7.58 -14.76
C ASP A 137 12.19 -8.02 -14.05
N GLU A 138 11.05 -7.74 -14.63
CA GLU A 138 9.75 -8.14 -14.10
C GLU A 138 9.57 -9.66 -14.06
N ALA A 139 10.06 -10.37 -15.07
CA ALA A 139 9.97 -11.82 -15.10
C ALA A 139 10.77 -12.47 -13.95
N HIS A 140 11.91 -11.87 -13.56
CA HIS A 140 12.66 -12.27 -12.37
C HIS A 140 11.83 -12.07 -11.10
N MET A 141 11.24 -10.91 -10.91
CA MET A 141 10.36 -10.63 -9.75
C MET A 141 9.24 -11.66 -9.66
N TRP A 142 8.57 -11.95 -10.78
CA TRP A 142 7.49 -12.94 -10.79
C TRP A 142 7.95 -14.38 -10.54
N ARG A 143 9.17 -14.77 -10.92
CA ARG A 143 9.71 -16.07 -10.52
C ARG A 143 9.86 -16.18 -9.01
N VAL A 144 10.30 -15.12 -8.35
CA VAL A 144 10.42 -15.05 -6.88
C VAL A 144 9.04 -15.09 -6.22
N LEU A 145 8.12 -14.23 -6.64
CA LEU A 145 6.79 -14.13 -6.04
C LEU A 145 5.91 -15.37 -6.27
N ASN A 146 6.16 -16.15 -7.32
CA ASN A 146 5.47 -17.42 -7.60
C ASN A 146 6.21 -18.64 -7.04
N SER A 147 7.26 -18.47 -6.26
CA SER A 147 7.98 -19.55 -5.59
C SER A 147 7.50 -19.73 -4.16
N GLY A 148 7.95 -20.80 -3.49
CA GLY A 148 7.70 -20.98 -2.05
C GLY A 148 8.19 -19.81 -1.19
N LEU A 149 9.14 -18.99 -1.68
CA LEU A 149 9.54 -17.76 -1.01
C LEU A 149 8.42 -16.72 -1.04
N GLY A 150 7.75 -16.55 -2.20
CA GLY A 150 6.58 -15.68 -2.31
C GLY A 150 5.43 -16.11 -1.40
N ASP A 151 5.15 -17.42 -1.33
CA ASP A 151 4.12 -17.97 -0.44
C ASP A 151 4.47 -17.69 1.03
N LYS A 152 5.71 -17.93 1.45
CA LYS A 152 6.20 -17.59 2.79
C LYS A 152 5.94 -16.12 3.17
N TYR A 153 6.12 -15.20 2.22
CA TYR A 153 5.89 -13.77 2.48
C TYR A 153 4.42 -13.39 2.53
N LEU A 154 3.53 -14.06 1.81
CA LEU A 154 2.08 -13.91 1.98
C LEU A 154 1.65 -14.35 3.38
N GLU A 155 2.15 -15.51 3.84
CA GLU A 155 1.87 -16.06 5.18
C GLU A 155 2.49 -15.22 6.31
N SER A 156 3.57 -14.50 6.05
CA SER A 156 4.33 -13.78 7.09
C SER A 156 3.56 -12.64 7.79
N MET A 157 2.41 -12.25 7.26
CA MET A 157 1.54 -11.24 7.84
C MET A 157 0.53 -11.80 8.86
N GLU A 158 0.41 -13.12 8.97
CA GLU A 158 -0.61 -13.78 9.79
C GLU A 158 -0.52 -13.44 11.28
N GLU A 159 0.70 -13.30 11.83
CA GLU A 159 0.92 -12.91 13.23
C GLU A 159 0.40 -11.49 13.56
N LYS A 160 0.18 -10.68 12.53
CA LYS A 160 -0.41 -9.34 12.63
C LYS A 160 -1.93 -9.31 12.40
N GLY A 161 -2.55 -10.49 12.33
CA GLY A 161 -3.97 -10.60 12.05
C GLY A 161 -4.35 -10.25 10.61
N ILE A 162 -3.37 -10.28 9.70
CA ILE A 162 -3.54 -9.99 8.28
C ILE A 162 -3.20 -11.26 7.48
N GLU A 163 -4.05 -11.61 6.54
CA GLU A 163 -3.82 -12.66 5.54
C GLU A 163 -3.34 -12.01 4.24
N GLY A 164 -2.20 -12.42 3.71
CA GLY A 164 -1.79 -12.09 2.35
C GLY A 164 -2.45 -13.05 1.36
N LEU A 165 -3.32 -12.55 0.49
CA LEU A 165 -4.08 -13.39 -0.43
C LEU A 165 -3.35 -13.66 -1.75
N CYS A 166 -2.75 -12.63 -2.35
CA CYS A 166 -2.00 -12.75 -3.60
C CYS A 166 -1.13 -11.53 -3.86
N TRP A 167 -0.24 -11.67 -4.85
CA TRP A 167 0.63 -10.62 -5.34
C TRP A 167 0.06 -9.92 -6.56
N TYR A 168 0.20 -8.58 -6.63
CA TYR A 168 0.03 -7.80 -7.84
C TYR A 168 1.36 -7.15 -8.23
N GLY A 169 1.57 -6.91 -9.52
CA GLY A 169 2.72 -6.18 -10.04
C GLY A 169 2.41 -4.69 -10.17
N ALA A 170 3.45 -3.88 -9.97
CA ALA A 170 3.38 -2.43 -10.14
C ALA A 170 4.52 -1.89 -11.02
N GLY A 171 5.18 -2.77 -11.80
CA GLY A 171 6.30 -2.38 -12.67
C GLY A 171 7.53 -1.86 -11.90
N ALA A 172 8.40 -1.13 -12.61
CA ALA A 172 9.57 -0.50 -12.03
C ALA A 172 9.30 0.96 -11.70
N ARG A 173 9.87 1.42 -10.59
CA ARG A 173 9.79 2.81 -10.15
C ARG A 173 10.94 3.63 -10.73
N ASN A 174 10.62 4.84 -11.15
CA ASN A 174 11.46 5.75 -11.89
C ASN A 174 11.28 7.17 -11.37
N PHE A 175 12.33 8.00 -11.41
CA PHE A 175 12.20 9.40 -11.02
C PHE A 175 11.53 10.25 -12.10
N TYR A 176 10.75 11.22 -11.66
CA TYR A 176 10.23 12.28 -12.51
C TYR A 176 10.22 13.63 -11.76
N THR A 177 10.48 14.72 -12.47
CA THR A 177 10.73 16.03 -11.87
C THR A 177 10.07 17.16 -12.62
N SER A 178 9.81 18.27 -11.92
CA SER A 178 9.13 19.46 -12.46
C SER A 178 10.08 20.40 -13.20
N SER A 179 11.36 20.51 -12.80
CA SER A 179 12.20 21.63 -13.21
C SER A 179 13.41 21.28 -14.04
N ARG A 180 13.94 20.04 -13.95
CA ARG A 180 15.17 19.64 -14.66
C ARG A 180 15.23 18.14 -14.91
N GLU A 181 15.96 17.76 -15.96
CA GLU A 181 16.27 16.37 -16.24
C GLU A 181 17.24 15.80 -15.20
N ILE A 182 17.03 14.54 -14.82
CA ILE A 182 17.98 13.73 -14.06
C ILE A 182 18.73 12.87 -15.05
N ARG A 183 20.05 12.99 -15.09
CA ARG A 183 20.96 12.22 -15.95
C ARG A 183 21.89 11.33 -15.15
N SER A 184 22.11 11.71 -13.90
CA SER A 184 22.96 11.02 -12.94
C SER A 184 22.44 11.19 -11.52
N PRO A 185 22.88 10.40 -10.54
CA PRO A 185 22.49 10.60 -9.14
C PRO A 185 22.80 12.00 -8.60
N ALA A 186 23.88 12.64 -9.10
CA ALA A 186 24.25 13.98 -8.67
C ALA A 186 23.17 15.03 -8.95
N ASP A 187 22.31 14.79 -9.95
CA ASP A 187 21.22 15.70 -10.31
C ASP A 187 20.06 15.64 -9.30
N LEU A 188 19.99 14.58 -8.49
CA LEU A 188 19.00 14.43 -7.40
C LEU A 188 19.34 15.28 -6.16
N LYS A 189 20.60 15.74 -6.08
CA LYS A 189 21.09 16.46 -4.90
C LYS A 189 20.17 17.63 -4.53
N ASP A 190 19.79 17.66 -3.26
CA ASP A 190 18.95 18.67 -2.62
C ASP A 190 17.52 18.80 -3.21
N MET A 191 17.08 17.91 -4.12
CA MET A 191 15.73 17.87 -4.63
C MET A 191 14.79 17.21 -3.62
N ARG A 192 13.66 17.83 -3.36
CA ARG A 192 12.58 17.23 -2.56
C ARG A 192 11.83 16.22 -3.43
N ILE A 193 12.06 14.95 -3.17
CA ILE A 193 11.49 13.84 -3.94
C ILE A 193 10.46 13.12 -3.07
N ARG A 194 9.22 13.10 -3.53
CA ARG A 194 8.17 12.35 -2.85
C ARG A 194 8.43 10.85 -2.96
N VAL A 195 8.23 10.16 -1.85
CA VAL A 195 8.21 8.70 -1.72
C VAL A 195 6.89 8.22 -1.11
N GLN A 196 6.64 6.92 -1.16
CA GLN A 196 5.57 6.30 -0.39
C GLN A 196 5.83 6.47 1.12
N GLU A 197 4.80 6.36 1.95
CA GLU A 197 4.88 6.48 3.41
C GLU A 197 5.64 5.28 4.03
N SER A 198 6.93 5.21 3.72
CA SER A 198 7.87 4.15 4.09
C SER A 198 9.22 4.72 4.48
N SER A 199 9.65 4.48 5.73
CA SER A 199 10.96 4.88 6.22
C SER A 199 12.10 4.29 5.38
N PHE A 200 11.93 3.05 4.93
CA PHE A 200 12.89 2.41 4.03
C PHE A 200 13.04 3.18 2.71
N MET A 201 11.93 3.57 2.06
CA MET A 201 11.99 4.35 0.83
C MET A 201 12.57 5.74 1.06
N MET A 202 12.33 6.37 2.22
CA MET A 202 13.00 7.61 2.59
C MET A 202 14.52 7.43 2.64
N ASP A 203 15.02 6.36 3.25
CA ASP A 203 16.44 6.07 3.31
C ASP A 203 17.02 5.75 1.94
N VAL A 204 16.33 4.95 1.11
CA VAL A 204 16.76 4.67 -0.27
C VAL A 204 16.98 5.97 -1.05
N ILE A 205 16.00 6.86 -1.05
CA ILE A 205 16.06 8.12 -1.80
C ILE A 205 17.06 9.11 -1.17
N GLY A 206 17.18 9.11 0.15
CA GLY A 206 18.18 9.89 0.89
C GLY A 206 19.62 9.49 0.53
N THR A 207 19.91 8.19 0.34
CA THR A 207 21.24 7.74 -0.08
C THR A 207 21.60 8.20 -1.50
N MET A 208 20.61 8.49 -2.33
CA MET A 208 20.82 9.06 -3.66
C MET A 208 21.03 10.59 -3.64
N GLY A 209 21.06 11.20 -2.45
CA GLY A 209 21.35 12.63 -2.25
C GLY A 209 20.16 13.56 -2.36
N ALA A 210 18.95 13.03 -2.55
CA ALA A 210 17.72 13.81 -2.52
C ALA A 210 17.25 14.05 -1.08
N ILE A 211 16.29 14.95 -0.93
CA ILE A 211 15.52 15.16 0.31
C ILE A 211 14.20 14.39 0.15
N PRO A 212 14.04 13.22 0.79
CA PRO A 212 12.83 12.44 0.66
C PRO A 212 11.68 13.12 1.42
N VAL A 213 10.48 13.08 0.84
CA VAL A 213 9.24 13.58 1.43
C VAL A 213 8.19 12.49 1.33
N ASP A 214 7.82 11.90 2.45
CA ASP A 214 6.77 10.91 2.50
C ASP A 214 5.39 11.57 2.41
N MET A 215 4.52 11.02 1.56
CA MET A 215 3.16 11.52 1.43
C MET A 215 2.26 10.50 0.71
N PRO A 216 0.93 10.50 0.97
CA PRO A 216 -0.05 9.72 0.22
C PRO A 216 0.02 9.95 -1.30
N TYR A 217 -0.36 8.93 -2.06
CA TYR A 217 -0.30 8.99 -3.53
C TYR A 217 -1.21 10.07 -4.13
N GLU A 218 -2.38 10.27 -3.55
CA GLU A 218 -3.40 11.22 -4.01
C GLU A 218 -2.95 12.68 -3.89
N ASP A 219 -2.02 12.99 -2.99
CA ASP A 219 -1.54 14.36 -2.72
C ASP A 219 -0.39 14.78 -3.65
N VAL A 220 0.24 13.83 -4.34
CA VAL A 220 1.47 14.06 -5.12
C VAL A 220 1.27 15.12 -6.20
N ARG A 221 0.18 15.07 -6.95
CA ARG A 221 -0.06 16.01 -8.05
C ARG A 221 -0.21 17.45 -7.55
N GLU A 222 -0.94 17.64 -6.46
CA GLU A 222 -1.13 18.98 -5.89
C GLU A 222 0.19 19.50 -5.28
N ALA A 223 0.98 18.62 -4.65
CA ALA A 223 2.28 18.98 -4.11
C ALA A 223 3.29 19.37 -5.21
N LEU A 224 3.28 18.69 -6.36
CA LEU A 224 4.07 19.08 -7.54
C LEU A 224 3.63 20.46 -8.05
N LYS A 225 2.33 20.68 -8.21
CA LYS A 225 1.74 21.89 -8.76
C LYS A 225 2.03 23.13 -7.91
N ASN A 226 1.97 23.02 -6.61
CA ASN A 226 2.22 24.13 -5.68
C ASN A 226 3.69 24.29 -5.28
N GLY A 227 4.59 23.43 -5.80
CA GLY A 227 6.01 23.46 -5.48
C GLY A 227 6.34 22.94 -4.09
N GLY A 228 5.48 22.16 -3.46
CA GLY A 228 5.75 21.46 -2.21
C GLY A 228 6.85 20.41 -2.32
N ILE A 229 6.97 19.80 -3.50
CA ILE A 229 8.01 18.85 -3.91
C ILE A 229 8.57 19.22 -5.28
N ASP A 230 9.80 18.80 -5.58
CA ASP A 230 10.49 19.08 -6.85
C ASP A 230 10.34 17.93 -7.84
N GLY A 231 9.91 16.76 -7.34
CA GLY A 231 9.70 15.54 -8.11
C GLY A 231 9.14 14.43 -7.24
N ALA A 232 8.97 13.28 -7.86
CA ALA A 232 8.59 12.05 -7.17
C ALA A 232 9.19 10.84 -7.90
N GLU A 233 8.97 9.65 -7.37
CA GLU A 233 9.31 8.38 -8.00
C GLU A 233 8.09 7.48 -8.04
N ASN A 234 7.88 6.80 -9.15
CA ASN A 234 6.81 5.81 -9.34
C ASN A 234 7.03 5.04 -10.64
N ASN A 235 6.19 4.03 -10.88
CA ASN A 235 6.08 3.42 -12.19
C ASN A 235 5.48 4.41 -13.21
N PHE A 236 5.87 4.31 -14.47
CA PHE A 236 5.41 5.25 -15.49
C PHE A 236 3.91 5.16 -15.79
N PRO A 237 3.22 4.00 -15.72
CA PRO A 237 1.78 3.96 -15.89
C PRO A 237 1.01 4.76 -14.83
N SER A 238 1.41 4.66 -13.55
CA SER A 238 0.81 5.45 -12.47
C SER A 238 1.10 6.94 -12.61
N TYR A 239 2.33 7.31 -13.03
CA TYR A 239 2.68 8.70 -13.35
C TYR A 239 1.79 9.26 -14.47
N ALA A 240 1.55 8.47 -15.53
CA ALA A 240 0.71 8.87 -16.64
C ALA A 240 -0.77 8.99 -16.25
N SER A 241 -1.33 7.95 -15.61
CA SER A 241 -2.77 7.90 -15.25
C SER A 241 -3.16 8.93 -14.19
N ALA A 242 -2.25 9.26 -13.25
CA ALA A 242 -2.46 10.35 -12.30
C ALA A 242 -2.30 11.74 -12.93
N GLY A 243 -1.72 11.82 -14.13
CA GLY A 243 -1.46 13.07 -14.82
C GLY A 243 -0.34 13.89 -14.18
N HIS A 244 0.62 13.24 -13.48
CA HIS A 244 1.75 13.93 -12.87
C HIS A 244 2.64 14.61 -13.90
N TYR A 245 2.64 14.12 -15.15
CA TYR A 245 3.40 14.70 -16.27
C TYR A 245 3.03 16.16 -16.59
N HIS A 246 1.84 16.62 -16.20
CA HIS A 246 1.46 18.02 -16.38
C HIS A 246 2.34 18.95 -15.56
N GLU A 247 2.77 18.50 -14.38
CA GLU A 247 3.53 19.29 -13.41
C GLU A 247 5.02 18.87 -13.38
N ALA A 248 5.33 17.64 -13.78
CA ALA A 248 6.67 17.05 -13.75
C ALA A 248 7.00 16.35 -15.09
N PRO A 249 7.35 17.13 -16.15
CA PRO A 249 7.49 16.59 -17.51
C PRO A 249 8.83 15.88 -17.80
N TYR A 250 9.74 15.78 -16.85
CA TYR A 250 11.04 15.14 -17.01
C TYR A 250 11.05 13.80 -16.29
N MET A 251 11.26 12.71 -17.00
CA MET A 251 11.32 11.36 -16.45
C MET A 251 12.61 10.66 -16.84
N ILE A 252 13.22 9.92 -15.93
CA ILE A 252 14.33 9.01 -16.21
C ILE A 252 13.90 7.58 -15.93
N MET A 253 14.16 6.67 -16.87
CA MET A 253 13.88 5.23 -16.75
C MET A 253 15.04 4.50 -16.06
N ASP A 254 15.32 4.90 -14.82
CA ASP A 254 16.41 4.32 -14.02
C ASP A 254 16.03 2.99 -13.37
N GLU A 255 14.72 2.74 -13.16
CA GLU A 255 14.17 1.49 -12.63
C GLU A 255 14.82 1.07 -11.30
N HIS A 256 15.00 2.05 -10.40
CA HIS A 256 15.78 1.85 -9.17
C HIS A 256 15.19 0.82 -8.21
N VAL A 257 13.88 0.57 -8.26
CA VAL A 257 13.23 -0.45 -7.43
C VAL A 257 11.97 -1.00 -8.08
N ARG A 258 11.67 -2.27 -7.82
CA ARG A 258 10.38 -2.91 -8.10
C ARG A 258 9.75 -3.29 -6.77
N ILE A 259 8.61 -2.70 -6.47
CA ILE A 259 7.88 -2.93 -5.22
C ILE A 259 6.59 -3.66 -5.56
N PRO A 260 6.46 -4.96 -5.22
CA PRO A 260 5.22 -5.68 -5.39
C PRO A 260 4.09 -5.07 -4.55
N GLU A 261 2.87 -5.37 -4.94
CA GLU A 261 1.67 -5.06 -4.18
C GLU A 261 1.05 -6.35 -3.66
N MET A 262 0.32 -6.27 -2.58
CA MET A 262 -0.35 -7.40 -1.96
C MET A 262 -1.85 -7.10 -1.82
N VAL A 263 -2.68 -8.06 -2.15
CA VAL A 263 -4.08 -8.06 -1.70
C VAL A 263 -4.09 -8.69 -0.32
N ILE A 264 -4.51 -7.92 0.66
CA ILE A 264 -4.58 -8.34 2.07
C ILE A 264 -6.02 -8.45 2.54
N MET A 265 -6.25 -9.31 3.52
CA MET A 265 -7.54 -9.49 4.17
C MET A 265 -7.36 -9.55 5.69
N ASN A 266 -8.34 -9.07 6.44
CA ASN A 266 -8.41 -9.33 7.88
C ASN A 266 -8.54 -10.83 8.12
N ARG A 267 -7.56 -11.42 8.82
CA ARG A 267 -7.48 -12.87 9.04
C ARG A 267 -8.67 -13.38 9.86
N HIS A 268 -9.08 -12.63 10.87
CA HIS A 268 -10.19 -13.05 11.71
C HIS A 268 -11.52 -13.10 10.95
N VAL A 269 -11.74 -12.15 10.02
CA VAL A 269 -12.90 -12.18 9.11
C VAL A 269 -12.86 -13.41 8.21
N LEU A 270 -11.69 -13.73 7.64
CA LEU A 270 -11.50 -14.92 6.80
C LEU A 270 -11.77 -16.22 7.57
N GLU A 271 -11.25 -16.34 8.79
CA GLU A 271 -11.41 -17.54 9.65
C GLU A 271 -12.87 -17.80 10.08
N GLN A 272 -13.74 -16.80 10.05
CA GLN A 272 -15.18 -16.98 10.31
C GLN A 272 -15.93 -17.59 9.13
N LEU A 273 -15.35 -17.61 7.95
CA LEU A 273 -15.94 -18.25 6.77
C LEU A 273 -15.72 -19.76 6.80
N SER A 274 -16.57 -20.51 6.08
CA SER A 274 -16.33 -21.94 5.91
C SER A 274 -15.00 -22.20 5.19
N GLN A 275 -14.35 -23.34 5.45
CA GLN A 275 -13.10 -23.70 4.77
C GLN A 275 -13.25 -23.63 3.24
N LYS A 276 -14.37 -24.11 2.70
CA LYS A 276 -14.68 -24.03 1.29
C LYS A 276 -14.70 -22.58 0.78
N ASP A 277 -15.23 -21.64 1.56
CA ASP A 277 -15.31 -20.23 1.18
C ASP A 277 -13.93 -19.57 1.29
N GLN A 278 -13.13 -19.90 2.31
CA GLN A 278 -11.74 -19.47 2.42
C GLN A 278 -10.92 -19.91 1.23
N ASP A 279 -11.01 -21.20 0.84
CA ASP A 279 -10.30 -21.74 -0.32
C ASP A 279 -10.76 -21.06 -1.63
N THR A 280 -12.07 -20.77 -1.74
CA THR A 280 -12.63 -20.05 -2.88
C THR A 280 -12.06 -18.63 -2.99
N ILE A 281 -11.94 -17.91 -1.86
CA ILE A 281 -11.36 -16.56 -1.81
C ILE A 281 -9.88 -16.59 -2.21
N ARG A 282 -9.08 -17.49 -1.64
CA ARG A 282 -7.65 -17.61 -1.98
C ARG A 282 -7.44 -17.96 -3.45
N GLN A 283 -8.21 -18.92 -3.97
CA GLN A 283 -8.12 -19.31 -5.39
C GLN A 283 -8.55 -18.17 -6.32
N ALA A 284 -9.61 -17.44 -6.00
CA ALA A 284 -10.07 -16.31 -6.80
C ALA A 284 -9.06 -15.15 -6.76
N ALA A 285 -8.42 -14.88 -5.62
CA ALA A 285 -7.36 -13.89 -5.48
C ALA A 285 -6.14 -14.27 -6.33
N TYR A 286 -5.70 -15.53 -6.30
CA TYR A 286 -4.62 -16.00 -7.16
C TYR A 286 -4.93 -15.80 -8.65
N GLU A 287 -6.12 -16.15 -9.10
CA GLU A 287 -6.53 -15.97 -10.51
C GLU A 287 -6.61 -14.49 -10.89
N SER A 288 -7.01 -13.62 -9.95
CA SER A 288 -6.98 -12.17 -10.18
C SER A 288 -5.55 -11.63 -10.35
N SER A 289 -4.58 -12.22 -9.66
CA SER A 289 -3.15 -11.91 -9.87
C SER A 289 -2.70 -12.23 -11.29
N LEU A 290 -3.11 -13.37 -11.86
CA LEU A 290 -2.80 -13.72 -13.24
C LEU A 290 -3.45 -12.73 -14.22
N ARG A 291 -4.71 -12.36 -13.97
CA ARG A 291 -5.43 -11.37 -14.79
C ARG A 291 -4.79 -9.99 -14.71
N GLN A 292 -4.34 -9.56 -13.55
CA GLN A 292 -3.67 -8.28 -13.35
C GLN A 292 -2.41 -8.16 -14.22
N ARG A 293 -1.61 -9.22 -14.34
CA ARG A 293 -0.40 -9.23 -15.17
C ARG A 293 -0.70 -9.07 -16.65
N GLU A 294 -1.76 -9.75 -17.14
CA GLU A 294 -2.20 -9.61 -18.53
C GLU A 294 -2.62 -8.16 -18.82
N LEU A 295 -3.45 -7.60 -17.95
CA LEU A 295 -3.93 -6.23 -18.06
C LEU A 295 -2.78 -5.22 -17.96
N TRP A 296 -1.79 -5.47 -17.10
CA TRP A 296 -0.65 -4.59 -16.89
C TRP A 296 0.16 -4.38 -18.16
N THR A 297 0.45 -5.45 -18.89
CA THR A 297 1.23 -5.37 -20.14
C THR A 297 0.54 -4.50 -21.21
N GLU A 298 -0.78 -4.59 -21.35
CA GLU A 298 -1.54 -3.73 -22.27
C GLU A 298 -1.58 -2.29 -21.79
N TYR A 299 -1.81 -2.09 -20.48
CA TYR A 299 -1.89 -0.79 -19.86
C TYR A 299 -0.57 -0.01 -19.98
N GLU A 300 0.58 -0.65 -19.76
CA GLU A 300 1.89 -0.04 -20.01
C GLU A 300 2.00 0.50 -21.43
N ARG A 301 1.58 -0.28 -22.42
CA ARG A 301 1.61 0.12 -23.82
C ARG A 301 0.70 1.31 -24.10
N GLU A 302 -0.48 1.35 -23.49
CA GLU A 302 -1.41 2.46 -23.64
C GLU A 302 -0.92 3.74 -22.96
N GLN A 303 -0.44 3.63 -21.72
CA GLN A 303 0.09 4.78 -20.99
C GLN A 303 1.34 5.35 -21.66
N TRP A 304 2.17 4.50 -22.28
CA TRP A 304 3.31 4.94 -23.05
C TRP A 304 2.89 5.85 -24.23
N LYS A 305 1.86 5.47 -24.96
CA LYS A 305 1.29 6.31 -26.05
C LYS A 305 0.76 7.65 -25.53
N VAL A 306 0.23 7.70 -24.31
CA VAL A 306 -0.18 8.95 -23.68
C VAL A 306 1.04 9.86 -23.46
N LEU A 307 2.10 9.33 -22.87
CA LEU A 307 3.33 10.09 -22.59
C LEU A 307 3.99 10.61 -23.88
N GLU A 308 4.08 9.79 -24.91
CA GLU A 308 4.58 10.20 -26.23
C GLU A 308 3.76 11.35 -26.83
N LYS A 309 2.43 11.24 -26.78
CA LYS A 309 1.51 12.25 -27.33
C LYS A 309 1.60 13.60 -26.63
N VAL A 310 1.83 13.62 -25.32
CA VAL A 310 1.92 14.86 -24.53
C VAL A 310 3.32 15.45 -24.50
N GLY A 311 4.32 14.73 -25.04
CA GLY A 311 5.69 15.21 -25.18
C GLY A 311 6.48 15.23 -23.89
N VAL A 312 6.25 14.25 -23.00
CA VAL A 312 7.10 14.03 -21.83
C VAL A 312 8.54 13.75 -22.27
N ARG A 313 9.50 14.36 -21.61
CA ARG A 313 10.92 14.11 -21.84
C ARG A 313 11.35 12.88 -21.04
N VAL A 314 11.48 11.76 -21.73
CA VAL A 314 11.94 10.51 -21.14
C VAL A 314 13.40 10.27 -21.48
N LEU A 315 14.21 10.07 -20.45
CA LEU A 315 15.62 9.70 -20.54
C LEU A 315 15.79 8.22 -20.21
N TYR A 316 16.60 7.54 -21.01
CA TYR A 316 17.09 6.19 -20.72
C TYR A 316 18.56 6.30 -20.35
N PRO A 317 18.97 6.02 -19.11
CA PRO A 317 20.36 6.06 -18.74
C PRO A 317 21.12 4.95 -19.50
N GLU A 318 22.21 5.34 -20.18
CA GLU A 318 23.09 4.38 -20.87
C GLU A 318 23.77 3.44 -19.86
N ASP A 319 24.05 3.97 -18.66
CA ASP A 319 24.66 3.24 -17.56
C ASP A 319 23.98 3.59 -16.23
N LYS A 320 23.55 2.56 -15.50
CA LYS A 320 22.93 2.67 -14.18
C LYS A 320 23.94 2.47 -13.03
N THR A 321 25.25 2.32 -13.34
CA THR A 321 26.30 2.03 -12.33
C THR A 321 26.32 3.08 -11.22
N GLY A 322 26.28 4.37 -11.59
CA GLY A 322 26.28 5.45 -10.60
C GLY A 322 25.09 5.39 -9.64
N PHE A 323 23.88 5.06 -10.13
CA PHE A 323 22.69 4.89 -9.29
C PHE A 323 22.82 3.65 -8.39
N ARG A 324 23.35 2.54 -8.90
CA ARG A 324 23.59 1.30 -8.13
C ARG A 324 24.63 1.51 -7.03
N GLU A 325 25.66 2.29 -7.28
CA GLU A 325 26.69 2.61 -6.29
C GLU A 325 26.12 3.42 -5.11
N MET A 326 25.25 4.40 -5.39
CA MET A 326 24.64 5.22 -4.34
C MET A 326 23.79 4.39 -3.36
N VAL A 327 23.06 3.39 -3.84
CA VAL A 327 22.24 2.55 -2.99
C VAL A 327 22.96 1.39 -2.32
N ARG A 328 24.29 1.28 -2.52
CA ARG A 328 25.07 0.21 -1.86
C ARG A 328 24.95 0.29 -0.32
N SER A 329 24.97 1.50 0.23
CA SER A 329 24.79 1.70 1.67
C SER A 329 23.43 1.24 2.19
N VAL A 330 22.39 1.16 1.35
CA VAL A 330 21.09 0.56 1.73
C VAL A 330 21.25 -0.93 2.01
N TYR A 331 22.04 -1.63 1.19
CA TYR A 331 22.34 -3.04 1.43
C TYR A 331 23.17 -3.24 2.71
N ASP A 332 24.08 -2.32 3.03
CA ASP A 332 24.86 -2.36 4.28
C ASP A 332 23.96 -2.11 5.49
N MET A 333 22.98 -1.22 5.39
CA MET A 333 22.06 -0.90 6.50
C MET A 333 20.98 -1.96 6.72
N TYR A 334 20.42 -2.49 5.64
CA TYR A 334 19.19 -3.31 5.69
C TYR A 334 19.38 -4.74 5.20
N GLY A 335 20.41 -5.03 4.39
CA GLY A 335 20.55 -6.31 3.71
C GLY A 335 21.08 -7.43 4.59
N GLN A 336 21.90 -7.11 5.60
CA GLN A 336 22.62 -8.10 6.40
C GLN A 336 21.72 -9.17 7.06
N PRO A 337 20.54 -8.83 7.63
CA PRO A 337 19.64 -9.86 8.18
C PRO A 337 19.02 -10.77 7.11
N TYR A 338 19.07 -10.40 5.84
CA TYR A 338 18.38 -11.07 4.73
C TYR A 338 19.36 -11.61 3.68
N GLU A 339 20.64 -11.71 3.95
CA GLU A 339 21.67 -12.04 2.97
C GLU A 339 21.41 -13.37 2.25
N ASP A 340 20.97 -14.40 2.99
CA ASP A 340 20.62 -15.72 2.42
C ASP A 340 19.43 -15.58 1.45
N ILE A 341 18.40 -14.84 1.84
CA ILE A 341 17.20 -14.59 1.03
C ILE A 341 17.57 -13.77 -0.22
N LEU A 342 18.37 -12.72 -0.06
CA LEU A 342 18.83 -11.89 -1.18
C LEU A 342 19.68 -12.70 -2.16
N SER A 343 20.49 -13.64 -1.66
CA SER A 343 21.26 -14.57 -2.48
C SER A 343 20.34 -15.52 -3.25
N GLU A 344 19.34 -16.09 -2.61
CA GLU A 344 18.33 -16.95 -3.24
C GLU A 344 17.57 -16.19 -4.34
N ILE A 345 17.11 -14.98 -4.04
CA ILE A 345 16.43 -14.12 -5.03
C ILE A 345 17.32 -13.89 -6.25
N ARG A 346 18.60 -13.49 -6.06
CA ARG A 346 19.54 -13.28 -7.18
C ARG A 346 19.74 -14.53 -8.03
N GLN A 347 19.84 -15.71 -7.41
CA GLN A 347 19.97 -16.97 -8.14
C GLN A 347 18.76 -17.26 -9.04
N MET A 348 17.56 -16.90 -8.62
CA MET A 348 16.34 -17.02 -9.44
C MET A 348 16.35 -16.10 -10.67
N GLY A 349 17.21 -15.10 -10.70
CA GLY A 349 17.41 -14.18 -11.85
C GLY A 349 18.11 -14.82 -13.05
N GLY A 350 18.76 -15.95 -12.85
CA GLY A 350 19.59 -16.62 -13.87
C GLY A 350 20.96 -15.96 -14.06
N PRO A 351 21.74 -16.39 -15.08
CA PRO A 351 23.08 -15.86 -15.28
C PRO A 351 23.10 -14.35 -15.49
N GLY A 352 23.92 -13.63 -14.69
CA GLY A 352 24.10 -12.17 -14.75
C GLY A 352 23.05 -11.35 -13.98
N ALA A 353 22.32 -11.97 -13.07
CA ALA A 353 21.44 -11.28 -12.12
C ALA A 353 22.23 -10.77 -10.90
#